data_cc9d22af9b2d5b90efacfa6e05807b81
#
_entry.id   cc9d22af9b2d5b90efacfa6e05807b81
#
_cell.length_a   1.000
_cell.length_b   1.000
_cell.length_c   1.000
_cell.angle_alpha   90.00
_cell.angle_beta   90.00
_cell.angle_gamma   90.00
#
_symmetry.space_group_name_H-M   'P 1'
#
loop_
_entity.id
_entity.type
_entity.pdbx_description
1 polymer ?
#
loop_
_entity_poly.entity_id
_entity_poly.type
_entity_poly.pdbx_seq_one_letter_code
_entity_poly.pdbx_strand_id
1 'polypeptide(L)'
;MRLPRPRPLPPLVPAAALADVTLLLVFFFLLSSSFDVDRGAVALPRAPGLNDAPPGATCLIVERRVSAATGEELGWRISERGGAVRDLPGPDFLYFEASRIVDVDPERTFLLRIDASVRYAVVDDVLETLRKAGVRNVVLGARPNSPGGA
;
A
#
# COMPACT_ATOMS: atom_id res chain seq x y z
N MET A 1 40.06 32.97 65.24
CA MET A 1 39.54 33.53 64.00
C MET A 1 38.60 32.55 63.36
N ARG A 2 37.26 32.84 63.30
CA ARG A 2 36.28 31.97 62.62
C ARG A 2 36.02 32.59 61.25
N LEU A 3 36.42 31.87 60.16
CA LEU A 3 36.14 32.28 58.80
C LEU A 3 34.61 32.18 58.55
N PRO A 4 33.99 33.22 57.97
CA PRO A 4 32.59 33.18 57.62
C PRO A 4 32.34 32.10 56.53
N ARG A 5 31.36 31.22 56.77
CA ARG A 5 30.91 30.25 55.78
C ARG A 5 30.24 30.98 54.62
N PRO A 6 30.65 30.72 53.36
CA PRO A 6 29.97 31.29 52.20
C PRO A 6 28.50 30.83 52.21
N ARG A 7 27.57 31.79 52.06
CA ARG A 7 26.16 31.48 51.85
C ARG A 7 25.99 30.76 50.50
N PRO A 8 25.27 29.63 50.48
CA PRO A 8 24.95 28.99 49.20
C PRO A 8 24.05 29.96 48.41
N LEU A 9 24.49 30.30 47.21
CA LEU A 9 23.67 31.03 46.24
C LEU A 9 22.48 30.15 45.82
N PRO A 10 21.27 30.71 45.76
CA PRO A 10 20.13 29.97 45.26
C PRO A 10 20.42 29.54 43.81
N PRO A 11 20.06 28.31 43.40
CA PRO A 11 20.22 27.88 42.03
C PRO A 11 19.34 28.76 41.12
N LEU A 12 19.95 29.73 40.48
CA LEU A 12 19.30 30.50 39.43
C LEU A 12 19.22 29.60 38.21
N VAL A 13 18.06 28.99 37.99
CA VAL A 13 17.76 28.35 36.71
C VAL A 13 17.61 29.48 35.68
N PRO A 14 18.51 29.58 34.68
CA PRO A 14 18.42 30.68 33.73
C PRO A 14 17.13 30.49 32.89
N ALA A 15 16.21 31.48 33.04
CA ALA A 15 14.95 31.46 32.30
C ALA A 15 15.16 31.34 30.77
N ALA A 16 16.29 31.85 30.28
CA ALA A 16 16.70 31.73 28.88
C ALA A 16 16.92 30.27 28.47
N ALA A 17 17.51 29.42 29.33
CA ALA A 17 17.73 28.00 29.02
C ALA A 17 16.42 27.23 29.01
N LEU A 18 15.46 27.57 29.86
CA LEU A 18 14.11 26.96 29.83
C LEU A 18 13.35 27.38 28.57
N ALA A 19 13.46 28.64 28.15
CA ALA A 19 12.83 29.15 26.94
C ALA A 19 13.39 28.41 25.68
N ASP A 20 14.70 28.16 25.64
CA ASP A 20 15.34 27.47 24.54
C ASP A 20 14.84 26.00 24.41
N VAL A 21 14.81 25.27 25.53
CA VAL A 21 14.30 23.89 25.55
C VAL A 21 12.83 23.83 25.13
N THR A 22 12.00 24.76 25.60
CA THR A 22 10.59 24.81 25.21
C THR A 22 10.42 25.14 23.71
N LEU A 23 11.23 26.05 23.18
CA LEU A 23 11.22 26.42 21.78
C LEU A 23 11.64 25.23 20.89
N LEU A 24 12.70 24.52 21.28
CA LEU A 24 13.15 23.31 20.56
C LEU A 24 12.09 22.21 20.60
N LEU A 25 11.40 22.02 21.72
CA LEU A 25 10.30 21.07 21.84
C LEU A 25 9.14 21.43 20.92
N VAL A 26 8.73 22.70 20.91
CA VAL A 26 7.67 23.19 20.01
C VAL A 26 8.08 22.99 18.55
N PHE A 27 9.32 23.31 18.20
CA PHE A 27 9.84 23.13 16.85
C PHE A 27 9.88 21.65 16.45
N PHE A 28 10.29 20.79 17.38
CA PHE A 28 10.27 19.33 17.16
C PHE A 28 8.85 18.82 16.92
N PHE A 29 7.86 19.28 17.72
CA PHE A 29 6.46 18.89 17.50
C PHE A 29 5.90 19.43 16.19
N LEU A 30 6.27 20.65 15.78
CA LEU A 30 5.87 21.21 14.49
C LEU A 30 6.44 20.39 13.33
N LEU A 31 7.73 20.03 13.38
CA LEU A 31 8.35 19.17 12.38
C LEU A 31 7.73 17.77 12.39
N SER A 32 7.56 17.19 13.58
CA SER A 32 6.96 15.85 13.74
C SER A 32 5.52 15.81 13.23
N SER A 33 4.76 16.88 13.42
CA SER A 33 3.39 17.02 12.90
C SER A 33 3.35 17.20 11.37
N SER A 34 4.42 17.76 10.78
CA SER A 34 4.55 17.88 9.32
C SER A 34 4.87 16.54 8.64
N PHE A 35 5.31 15.55 9.40
CA PHE A 35 5.48 14.17 8.95
C PHE A 35 4.21 13.33 9.10
N ASP A 36 3.09 13.88 9.51
CA ASP A 36 1.82 13.28 9.19
C ASP A 36 1.75 13.24 7.66
N VAL A 37 2.31 12.14 7.13
CA VAL A 37 2.04 11.70 5.76
C VAL A 37 0.55 11.84 5.62
N ASP A 38 0.18 12.82 4.82
CA ASP A 38 -1.18 13.18 4.50
C ASP A 38 -2.01 11.91 4.34
N ARG A 39 -2.49 11.38 5.46
CA ARG A 39 -3.66 10.53 5.50
C ARG A 39 -4.85 11.44 5.29
N GLY A 40 -4.61 12.46 4.42
CA GLY A 40 -5.69 13.16 3.83
C GLY A 40 -6.66 12.07 3.47
N ALA A 41 -7.87 12.16 3.95
CA ALA A 41 -8.95 11.41 3.40
C ALA A 41 -8.98 11.75 1.89
N VAL A 42 -7.98 11.19 1.17
CA VAL A 42 -8.14 10.89 -0.22
C VAL A 42 -9.37 10.03 -0.13
N ALA A 43 -10.51 10.64 -0.49
CA ALA A 43 -11.67 9.86 -0.86
C ALA A 43 -11.10 8.93 -1.92
N LEU A 44 -10.62 7.77 -1.44
CA LEU A 44 -10.18 6.70 -2.32
C LEU A 44 -11.36 6.59 -3.27
N PRO A 45 -11.17 6.85 -4.56
CA PRO A 45 -12.23 6.63 -5.52
C PRO A 45 -12.72 5.25 -5.18
N ARG A 46 -14.00 5.14 -4.79
CA ARG A 46 -14.61 3.89 -4.35
C ARG A 46 -14.12 2.87 -5.31
N ALA A 47 -13.30 1.92 -4.81
CA ALA A 47 -12.67 0.95 -5.68
C ALA A 47 -13.80 0.33 -6.47
N PRO A 48 -13.79 0.46 -7.79
CA PRO A 48 -14.90 0.02 -8.61
C PRO A 48 -15.24 -1.41 -8.22
N GLY A 49 -16.47 -1.69 -7.95
CA GLY A 49 -16.95 -3.06 -7.74
C GLY A 49 -16.57 -3.92 -8.94
N LEU A 50 -16.83 -5.24 -8.89
CA LEU A 50 -16.54 -6.11 -10.05
C LEU A 50 -17.15 -5.57 -11.35
N ASN A 51 -18.22 -4.77 -11.22
CA ASN A 51 -18.97 -4.17 -12.31
C ASN A 51 -18.44 -2.79 -12.79
N ASP A 52 -17.46 -2.22 -12.08
CA ASP A 52 -16.93 -0.88 -12.37
C ASP A 52 -15.54 -0.93 -13.01
N ALA A 53 -15.14 -2.09 -13.56
CA ALA A 53 -13.93 -2.16 -14.36
C ALA A 53 -14.08 -1.22 -15.57
N PRO A 54 -13.06 -0.43 -15.92
CA PRO A 54 -13.10 0.34 -17.16
C PRO A 54 -13.46 -0.58 -18.32
N PRO A 55 -14.36 -0.16 -19.22
CA PRO A 55 -14.76 -1.00 -20.35
C PRO A 55 -13.52 -1.43 -21.14
N GLY A 56 -13.40 -2.72 -21.36
CA GLY A 56 -12.25 -3.31 -22.07
C GLY A 56 -11.02 -3.59 -21.20
N ALA A 57 -11.03 -3.32 -19.91
CA ALA A 57 -9.91 -3.62 -19.02
C ALA A 57 -9.68 -5.13 -18.87
N THR A 58 -8.43 -5.50 -18.64
CA THR A 58 -8.04 -6.85 -18.23
C THR A 58 -8.01 -6.90 -16.70
N CYS A 59 -8.79 -7.79 -16.11
CA CYS A 59 -8.84 -7.97 -14.66
C CYS A 59 -7.91 -9.11 -14.24
N LEU A 60 -6.93 -8.80 -13.40
CA LEU A 60 -6.08 -9.80 -12.73
C LEU A 60 -6.52 -9.92 -11.29
N ILE A 61 -6.82 -11.14 -10.87
CA ILE A 61 -7.30 -11.45 -9.51
C ILE A 61 -6.26 -12.35 -8.83
N VAL A 62 -5.78 -11.92 -7.68
CA VAL A 62 -4.89 -12.69 -6.81
C VAL A 62 -5.59 -12.90 -5.48
N GLU A 63 -5.86 -14.14 -5.14
CA GLU A 63 -6.57 -14.49 -3.91
C GLU A 63 -5.86 -15.62 -3.18
N ARG A 64 -6.08 -15.69 -1.87
CA ARG A 64 -5.64 -16.83 -1.08
C ARG A 64 -6.68 -17.93 -1.20
N ARG A 65 -6.23 -19.12 -1.61
CA ARG A 65 -7.05 -20.34 -1.65
C ARG A 65 -6.53 -21.34 -0.62
N VAL A 66 -7.44 -22.03 0.01
CA VAL A 66 -7.11 -23.17 0.87
C VAL A 66 -7.34 -24.42 0.03
N SER A 67 -6.25 -25.08 -0.34
CA SER A 67 -6.30 -26.39 -1.01
C SER A 67 -6.24 -27.49 0.04
N ALA A 68 -7.12 -28.48 -0.08
CA ALA A 68 -7.12 -29.65 0.81
C ALA A 68 -5.83 -30.49 0.69
N ALA A 69 -5.09 -30.35 -0.43
CA ALA A 69 -3.90 -31.15 -0.70
C ALA A 69 -2.59 -30.45 -0.30
N THR A 70 -2.50 -29.12 -0.44
CA THR A 70 -1.24 -28.34 -0.29
C THR A 70 -1.28 -27.27 0.78
N GLY A 71 -2.42 -27.11 1.47
CA GLY A 71 -2.59 -26.03 2.45
C GLY A 71 -2.97 -24.69 1.79
N GLU A 72 -2.41 -23.59 2.34
CA GLU A 72 -2.65 -22.26 1.77
C GLU A 72 -1.86 -22.04 0.49
N GLU A 73 -2.54 -21.72 -0.60
CA GLU A 73 -1.96 -21.44 -1.91
C GLU A 73 -2.52 -20.12 -2.48
N LEU A 74 -1.74 -19.46 -3.33
CA LEU A 74 -2.20 -18.28 -4.05
C LEU A 74 -2.89 -18.71 -5.35
N GLY A 75 -4.14 -18.35 -5.48
CA GLY A 75 -4.90 -18.50 -6.73
C GLY A 75 -4.71 -17.30 -7.63
N TRP A 76 -4.37 -17.55 -8.89
CA TRP A 76 -4.16 -16.54 -9.90
C TRP A 76 -5.22 -16.68 -10.98
N ARG A 77 -5.92 -15.61 -11.28
CA ARG A 77 -6.97 -15.60 -12.29
C ARG A 77 -6.90 -14.35 -13.14
N ILE A 78 -7.22 -14.50 -14.42
CA ILE A 78 -7.28 -13.40 -15.38
C ILE A 78 -8.61 -13.41 -16.15
N SER A 79 -9.13 -12.24 -16.44
CA SER A 79 -10.29 -12.02 -17.28
C SER A 79 -10.01 -10.89 -18.25
N GLU A 80 -10.16 -11.14 -19.54
CA GLU A 80 -9.96 -10.13 -20.57
C GLU A 80 -11.29 -9.49 -20.96
N ARG A 81 -11.37 -8.16 -20.99
CA ARG A 81 -12.54 -7.38 -21.45
C ARG A 81 -13.87 -7.77 -20.77
N GLY A 82 -13.83 -8.21 -19.53
CA GLY A 82 -15.03 -8.69 -18.84
C GLY A 82 -15.51 -10.05 -19.32
N GLY A 83 -14.70 -10.79 -20.08
CA GLY A 83 -14.98 -12.15 -20.51
C GLY A 83 -14.83 -13.20 -19.40
N ALA A 84 -14.80 -14.46 -19.79
CA ALA A 84 -14.64 -15.56 -18.85
C ALA A 84 -13.35 -15.43 -18.03
N VAL A 85 -13.45 -15.71 -16.73
CA VAL A 85 -12.31 -15.77 -15.83
C VAL A 85 -11.57 -17.08 -16.07
N ARG A 86 -10.26 -17.00 -16.31
CA ARG A 86 -9.38 -18.17 -16.48
C ARG A 86 -8.41 -18.26 -15.32
N ASP A 87 -8.14 -19.47 -14.84
CA ASP A 87 -7.09 -19.69 -13.86
C ASP A 87 -5.72 -19.64 -14.56
N LEU A 88 -4.75 -19.02 -13.90
CA LEU A 88 -3.35 -19.04 -14.29
C LEU A 88 -2.61 -20.05 -13.41
N PRO A 89 -1.71 -20.86 -13.96
CA PRO A 89 -0.97 -21.85 -13.17
C PRO A 89 -0.04 -21.26 -12.11
N GLY A 90 0.36 -20.00 -12.26
CA GLY A 90 1.26 -19.34 -11.34
C GLY A 90 1.72 -17.96 -11.83
N PRO A 91 2.57 -17.28 -11.06
CA PRO A 91 3.05 -15.93 -11.36
C PRO A 91 3.88 -15.86 -12.65
N ASP A 92 4.60 -16.93 -12.99
CA ASP A 92 5.43 -16.97 -14.21
C ASP A 92 4.59 -16.83 -15.49
N PHE A 93 3.37 -17.37 -15.47
CA PHE A 93 2.44 -17.25 -16.60
C PHE A 93 1.87 -15.86 -16.76
N LEU A 94 1.89 -15.05 -15.70
CA LEU A 94 1.41 -13.66 -15.73
C LEU A 94 2.22 -12.83 -16.73
N TYR A 95 3.54 -13.00 -16.75
CA TYR A 95 4.41 -12.27 -17.69
C TYR A 95 4.03 -12.55 -19.15
N PHE A 96 3.87 -13.81 -19.51
CA PHE A 96 3.53 -14.19 -20.89
C PHE A 96 2.15 -13.69 -21.31
N GLU A 97 1.16 -13.82 -20.43
CA GLU A 97 -0.20 -13.34 -20.71
C GLU A 97 -0.26 -11.81 -20.80
N ALA A 98 0.42 -11.11 -19.90
CA ALA A 98 0.49 -9.67 -19.95
C ALA A 98 1.20 -9.15 -21.20
N SER A 99 2.35 -9.74 -21.58
CA SER A 99 3.09 -9.39 -22.80
C SER A 99 2.22 -9.63 -24.04
N ARG A 100 1.54 -10.78 -24.13
CA ARG A 100 0.64 -11.10 -25.26
C ARG A 100 -0.47 -10.04 -25.40
N ILE A 101 -1.04 -9.60 -24.28
CA ILE A 101 -2.12 -8.61 -24.30
C ILE A 101 -1.58 -7.23 -24.70
N VAL A 102 -0.42 -6.83 -24.19
CA VAL A 102 0.23 -5.55 -24.50
C VAL A 102 0.68 -5.49 -25.97
N ASP A 103 1.15 -6.61 -26.54
CA ASP A 103 1.53 -6.68 -27.95
C ASP A 103 0.34 -6.40 -28.90
N VAL A 104 -0.88 -6.76 -28.47
CA VAL A 104 -2.11 -6.49 -29.21
C VAL A 104 -2.66 -5.09 -28.93
N ASP A 105 -2.54 -4.62 -27.68
CA ASP A 105 -3.10 -3.35 -27.24
C ASP A 105 -2.19 -2.73 -26.15
N PRO A 106 -1.20 -1.89 -26.55
CA PRO A 106 -0.24 -1.28 -25.63
C PRO A 106 -0.85 -0.34 -24.59
N GLU A 107 -2.03 0.20 -24.84
CA GLU A 107 -2.76 1.09 -23.92
C GLU A 107 -3.76 0.36 -23.03
N ARG A 108 -3.75 -0.96 -23.06
CA ARG A 108 -4.63 -1.81 -22.25
C ARG A 108 -4.49 -1.49 -20.76
N THR A 109 -5.63 -1.23 -20.12
CA THR A 109 -5.69 -1.05 -18.68
C THR A 109 -5.79 -2.41 -17.99
N PHE A 110 -4.93 -2.64 -17.01
CA PHE A 110 -4.98 -3.80 -16.13
C PHE A 110 -5.60 -3.38 -14.79
N LEU A 111 -6.69 -4.01 -14.41
CA LEU A 111 -7.30 -3.87 -13.09
C LEU A 111 -6.79 -5.00 -12.19
N LEU A 112 -5.94 -4.64 -11.23
CA LEU A 112 -5.36 -5.60 -10.29
C LEU A 112 -6.22 -5.68 -9.03
N ARG A 113 -6.76 -6.86 -8.75
CA ARG A 113 -7.56 -7.17 -7.57
C ARG A 113 -6.82 -8.18 -6.71
N ILE A 114 -6.40 -7.74 -5.55
CA ILE A 114 -5.68 -8.56 -4.60
C ILE A 114 -6.48 -8.66 -3.32
N ASP A 115 -6.61 -9.88 -2.82
CA ASP A 115 -7.24 -10.11 -1.52
C ASP A 115 -6.39 -9.48 -0.41
N ALA A 116 -7.05 -8.88 0.59
CA ALA A 116 -6.38 -8.20 1.70
C ALA A 116 -5.49 -9.12 2.55
N SER A 117 -5.71 -10.44 2.46
CA SER A 117 -4.90 -11.44 3.16
C SER A 117 -3.58 -11.76 2.46
N VAL A 118 -3.39 -11.31 1.21
CA VAL A 118 -2.16 -11.53 0.45
C VAL A 118 -1.06 -10.60 0.95
N ARG A 119 0.15 -11.14 1.11
CA ARG A 119 1.31 -10.35 1.56
C ARG A 119 1.66 -9.28 0.55
N TYR A 120 2.03 -8.09 1.04
CA TYR A 120 2.41 -6.96 0.20
C TYR A 120 3.55 -7.28 -0.79
N ALA A 121 4.50 -8.12 -0.40
CA ALA A 121 5.56 -8.57 -1.28
C ALA A 121 5.05 -9.20 -2.60
N VAL A 122 3.91 -9.93 -2.54
CA VAL A 122 3.29 -10.50 -3.74
C VAL A 122 2.70 -9.41 -4.64
N VAL A 123 2.17 -8.34 -4.03
CA VAL A 123 1.66 -7.18 -4.79
C VAL A 123 2.79 -6.52 -5.57
N ASP A 124 3.93 -6.36 -4.93
CA ASP A 124 5.13 -5.75 -5.50
C ASP A 124 5.68 -6.60 -6.65
N ASP A 125 5.79 -7.91 -6.46
CA ASP A 125 6.20 -8.87 -7.49
C ASP A 125 5.28 -8.84 -8.72
N VAL A 126 3.96 -8.74 -8.50
CA VAL A 126 2.96 -8.63 -9.57
C VAL A 126 3.15 -7.33 -10.36
N LEU A 127 3.29 -6.22 -9.66
CA LEU A 127 3.49 -4.90 -10.30
C LEU A 127 4.79 -4.87 -11.10
N GLU A 128 5.86 -5.45 -10.56
CA GLU A 128 7.14 -5.56 -11.27
C GLU A 128 7.00 -6.43 -12.53
N THR A 129 6.29 -7.56 -12.44
CA THR A 129 6.04 -8.45 -13.55
C THR A 129 5.24 -7.78 -14.66
N LEU A 130 4.17 -7.06 -14.31
CA LEU A 130 3.37 -6.27 -15.25
C LEU A 130 4.20 -5.18 -15.92
N ARG A 131 5.05 -4.50 -15.14
CA ARG A 131 5.96 -3.47 -15.67
C ARG A 131 6.97 -4.05 -16.66
N LYS A 132 7.56 -5.21 -16.35
CA LYS A 132 8.48 -5.92 -17.25
C LYS A 132 7.79 -6.37 -18.54
N ALA A 133 6.51 -6.72 -18.47
CA ALA A 133 5.68 -7.08 -19.62
C ALA A 133 5.26 -5.85 -20.47
N GLY A 134 5.65 -4.62 -20.08
CA GLY A 134 5.34 -3.41 -20.83
C GLY A 134 3.98 -2.79 -20.52
N VAL A 135 3.29 -3.24 -19.48
CA VAL A 135 2.00 -2.66 -19.06
C VAL A 135 2.21 -1.23 -18.57
N ARG A 136 1.48 -0.27 -19.13
CA ARG A 136 1.56 1.16 -18.79
C ARG A 136 0.46 1.60 -17.81
N ASN A 137 -0.71 1.02 -17.94
CA ASN A 137 -1.90 1.45 -17.21
C ASN A 137 -2.33 0.34 -16.23
N VAL A 138 -2.06 0.53 -14.94
CA VAL A 138 -2.48 -0.37 -13.87
C VAL A 138 -3.38 0.37 -12.89
N VAL A 139 -4.54 -0.19 -12.60
CA VAL A 139 -5.48 0.30 -11.60
C VAL A 139 -5.57 -0.74 -10.49
N LEU A 140 -5.36 -0.31 -9.25
CA LEU A 140 -5.53 -1.16 -8.09
C LEU A 140 -6.98 -1.10 -7.63
N GLY A 141 -7.66 -2.25 -7.64
CA GLY A 141 -9.00 -2.41 -7.08
C GLY A 141 -8.90 -3.06 -5.70
N ALA A 142 -9.25 -2.34 -4.64
CA ALA A 142 -9.41 -2.94 -3.33
C ALA A 142 -10.75 -3.70 -3.27
N ARG A 143 -10.73 -4.94 -2.81
CA ARG A 143 -11.97 -5.62 -2.45
C ARG A 143 -12.45 -5.02 -1.13
N PRO A 144 -13.67 -4.47 -1.04
CA PRO A 144 -14.22 -4.20 0.27
C PRO A 144 -14.29 -5.53 1.01
N ASN A 145 -13.76 -5.55 2.23
CA ASN A 145 -13.83 -6.69 3.12
C ASN A 145 -15.32 -7.02 3.26
N SER A 146 -15.80 -8.10 2.64
CA SER A 146 -17.13 -8.61 2.93
C SER A 146 -17.09 -9.04 4.39
N PRO A 147 -17.85 -8.40 5.31
CA PRO A 147 -18.02 -8.97 6.63
C PRO A 147 -18.62 -10.34 6.43
N GLY A 148 -17.94 -11.34 6.97
CA GLY A 148 -18.30 -12.75 6.83
C GLY A 148 -19.78 -12.95 7.04
N GLY A 149 -20.38 -13.66 6.10
CA GLY A 149 -21.72 -14.17 6.29
C GLY A 149 -21.76 -15.02 7.55
N ALA A 150 -22.66 -14.63 8.42
CA ALA A 150 -23.14 -15.48 9.51
C ALA A 150 -23.92 -16.66 8.92
#